data_ec855b9c245899f91752bcd3a2049ff9
#
_entry.id   ec855b9c245899f91752bcd3a2049ff9
#
_cell.length_a   1.000
_cell.length_b   1.000
_cell.length_c   1.000
_cell.angle_alpha   90.00
_cell.angle_beta   90.00
_cell.angle_gamma   90.00
#
_symmetry.space_group_name_H-M   'P 1'
#
loop_
_entity.id
_entity.type
_entity.pdbx_description
1 polymer ?
#
loop_
_entity_poly.entity_id
_entity_poly.type
_entity_poly.pdbx_seq_one_letter_code
_entity_poly.pdbx_strand_id
1 'polypeptide(L)'
;MDSVSDVRTPHVIGGAVRAYALRAIGERLLHAVIAVLLAWSPLALAASVGKPSYTGLPQRQAGLWEVTVQAHSPRGLGGPRQEALTVLQCTDANAERVVPFFLLPAPQGCSSITVKRDANGAGHEVATVCATHGQRTDMQLKLWGDMRDVYGGTYTVSKPGAPLGNTGPVPFQARWLGTCKAGQRAGDMVLPNGITVNTVDDAKRAAEHTH
;
A
#
# COMPACT_ATOMS: atom_id res chain seq x y z
N MET A 1 75.32 -1.45 -15.08
CA MET A 1 75.46 -2.69 -15.82
C MET A 1 74.22 -2.77 -16.67
N ASP A 2 74.30 -2.12 -17.87
CA ASP A 2 74.54 -2.71 -19.19
C ASP A 2 73.40 -3.64 -19.63
N SER A 3 72.75 -3.47 -20.75
CA SER A 3 73.14 -3.23 -22.13
C SER A 3 71.88 -2.98 -22.98
N VAL A 4 71.69 -1.95 -23.68
CA VAL A 4 71.80 -1.64 -25.11
C VAL A 4 71.66 -2.84 -26.08
N SER A 5 70.68 -2.71 -27.00
CA SER A 5 70.70 -3.12 -28.40
C SER A 5 69.36 -2.72 -29.04
N ASP A 6 69.18 -1.70 -29.74
CA ASP A 6 69.38 -1.33 -31.14
C ASP A 6 69.15 -2.48 -32.14
N VAL A 7 68.23 -2.30 -33.10
CA VAL A 7 68.32 -2.67 -34.50
C VAL A 7 67.06 -2.44 -35.32
N ARG A 8 67.14 -1.40 -36.19
CA ARG A 8 66.71 -1.34 -37.62
C ARG A 8 65.28 -1.53 -38.07
N THR A 9 64.80 -0.46 -38.66
CA THR A 9 63.82 -0.40 -39.77
C THR A 9 64.27 -1.09 -41.04
N PRO A 10 63.28 -1.53 -41.89
CA PRO A 10 63.35 -1.09 -43.27
C PRO A 10 62.07 -0.51 -43.81
N HIS A 11 62.23 0.48 -44.64
CA HIS A 11 61.33 1.04 -45.61
C HIS A 11 60.74 -0.01 -46.55
N VAL A 12 59.39 0.06 -46.81
CA VAL A 12 58.85 -0.34 -48.11
C VAL A 12 57.83 0.68 -48.54
N ILE A 13 58.11 1.24 -49.72
CA ILE A 13 57.29 2.16 -50.49
C ILE A 13 56.24 1.36 -51.27
N GLY A 14 55.03 1.87 -51.41
CA GLY A 14 54.10 1.53 -52.51
C GLY A 14 52.73 1.01 -52.16
N GLY A 15 51.69 1.82 -52.42
CA GLY A 15 50.33 1.30 -52.46
C GLY A 15 49.24 2.27 -52.12
N ALA A 16 49.32 3.50 -52.53
CA ALA A 16 48.20 4.46 -52.39
C ALA A 16 47.48 4.59 -53.71
N VAL A 17 46.40 3.84 -54.01
CA VAL A 17 45.36 4.21 -54.99
C VAL A 17 44.07 3.34 -54.93
N ARG A 18 43.80 2.52 -53.96
CA ARG A 18 42.52 1.73 -53.98
C ARG A 18 41.64 1.84 -52.73
N ALA A 19 41.82 2.85 -51.88
CA ALA A 19 41.11 2.94 -50.62
C ALA A 19 39.85 3.83 -50.59
N TYR A 20 39.57 4.57 -51.69
CA TYR A 20 38.47 5.57 -51.68
C TYR A 20 37.07 5.03 -52.07
N ALA A 21 37.00 3.90 -52.77
CA ALA A 21 35.70 3.39 -53.26
C ALA A 21 34.96 2.51 -52.22
N LEU A 22 35.63 1.96 -51.25
CA LEU A 22 35.02 1.08 -50.21
C LEU A 22 34.49 1.85 -49.01
N ARG A 23 34.97 3.08 -48.77
CA ARG A 23 34.53 3.87 -47.59
C ARG A 23 33.11 4.44 -47.77
N ALA A 24 32.71 4.83 -48.97
CA ALA A 24 31.41 5.43 -49.26
C ALA A 24 30.24 4.45 -49.16
N ILE A 25 30.48 3.15 -49.37
CA ILE A 25 29.44 2.12 -49.25
C ILE A 25 29.24 1.69 -47.79
N GLY A 26 30.31 1.66 -47.00
CA GLY A 26 30.22 1.31 -45.58
C GLY A 26 29.45 2.33 -44.72
N GLU A 27 29.63 3.63 -44.97
CA GLU A 27 28.95 4.68 -44.23
C GLU A 27 27.44 4.72 -44.49
N ARG A 28 27.00 4.48 -45.72
CA ARG A 28 25.58 4.45 -46.08
C ARG A 28 24.86 3.21 -45.48
N LEU A 29 25.51 2.06 -45.40
CA LEU A 29 24.97 0.87 -44.78
C LEU A 29 24.92 1.01 -43.26
N LEU A 30 25.89 1.65 -42.63
CA LEU A 30 25.88 1.88 -41.18
C LEU A 30 24.76 2.80 -40.75
N HIS A 31 24.49 3.88 -41.50
CA HIS A 31 23.39 4.78 -41.21
C HIS A 31 22.02 4.13 -41.44
N ALA A 32 21.89 3.25 -42.43
CA ALA A 32 20.63 2.53 -42.66
C ALA A 32 20.31 1.53 -41.53
N VAL A 33 21.32 0.84 -40.99
CA VAL A 33 21.16 -0.10 -39.88
C VAL A 33 20.80 0.63 -38.57
N ILE A 34 21.42 1.77 -38.30
CA ILE A 34 21.13 2.59 -37.12
C ILE A 34 19.70 3.15 -37.19
N ALA A 35 19.24 3.59 -38.36
CA ALA A 35 17.88 4.11 -38.54
C ALA A 35 16.81 3.03 -38.32
N VAL A 36 17.06 1.78 -38.69
CA VAL A 36 16.12 0.67 -38.49
C VAL A 36 16.08 0.23 -37.01
N LEU A 37 17.21 0.30 -36.30
CA LEU A 37 17.25 -0.06 -34.87
C LEU A 37 16.56 0.98 -33.98
N LEU A 38 16.53 2.25 -34.36
CA LEU A 38 15.81 3.31 -33.64
C LEU A 38 14.30 3.26 -33.83
N ALA A 39 13.79 2.64 -34.89
CA ALA A 39 12.37 2.51 -35.16
C ALA A 39 11.67 1.41 -34.30
N TRP A 40 12.46 0.55 -33.66
CA TRP A 40 11.94 -0.50 -32.77
C TRP A 40 12.14 -0.16 -31.29
N SER A 41 12.08 1.11 -30.91
CA SER A 41 11.98 1.48 -29.52
C SER A 41 10.66 0.93 -29.01
N PRO A 42 10.62 -0.03 -28.04
CA PRO A 42 9.37 -0.43 -27.42
C PRO A 42 8.84 0.82 -26.73
N LEU A 43 7.63 1.26 -27.13
CA LEU A 43 6.85 2.16 -26.31
C LEU A 43 6.68 1.45 -24.97
N ALA A 44 7.52 1.77 -24.01
CA ALA A 44 7.28 1.42 -22.61
C ALA A 44 5.99 2.15 -22.23
N LEU A 45 4.86 1.46 -22.31
CA LEU A 45 3.64 1.87 -21.66
C LEU A 45 3.99 1.94 -20.16
N ALA A 46 4.33 3.12 -19.69
CA ALA A 46 4.38 3.41 -18.26
C ALA A 46 2.97 3.18 -17.75
N ALA A 47 2.71 1.99 -17.21
CA ALA A 47 1.49 1.73 -16.46
C ALA A 47 1.45 2.79 -15.36
N SER A 48 0.50 3.70 -15.43
CA SER A 48 0.25 4.64 -14.35
C SER A 48 -0.17 3.83 -13.15
N VAL A 49 0.72 3.66 -12.17
CA VAL A 49 0.38 3.08 -10.89
C VAL A 49 -0.64 4.01 -10.26
N GLY A 50 -1.91 3.62 -10.32
CA GLY A 50 -3.01 4.36 -9.70
C GLY A 50 -2.71 4.57 -8.22
N LYS A 51 -3.20 5.68 -7.66
CA LYS A 51 -3.06 5.92 -6.21
C LYS A 51 -3.73 4.77 -5.45
N PRO A 52 -3.13 4.29 -4.35
CA PRO A 52 -3.74 3.27 -3.51
C PRO A 52 -5.14 3.68 -3.07
N SER A 53 -6.11 2.79 -3.18
CA SER A 53 -7.50 3.06 -2.83
C SER A 53 -8.21 1.79 -2.34
N TYR A 54 -9.28 1.97 -1.58
CA TYR A 54 -10.13 0.88 -1.11
C TYR A 54 -11.25 0.54 -2.11
N THR A 55 -10.97 0.63 -3.40
CA THR A 55 -11.94 0.27 -4.44
C THR A 55 -12.39 -1.19 -4.27
N GLY A 56 -13.70 -1.42 -4.28
CA GLY A 56 -14.28 -2.75 -4.07
C GLY A 56 -14.55 -3.12 -2.61
N LEU A 57 -14.13 -2.29 -1.65
CA LEU A 57 -14.48 -2.49 -0.25
C LEU A 57 -15.98 -2.17 -0.03
N PRO A 58 -16.78 -3.03 0.64
CA PRO A 58 -18.15 -2.72 0.97
C PRO A 58 -18.23 -1.54 1.92
N GLN A 59 -19.24 -0.74 1.78
CA GLN A 59 -19.52 0.36 2.71
C GLN A 59 -20.55 -0.07 3.74
N ARG A 60 -20.33 0.31 4.99
CA ARG A 60 -21.31 0.14 6.07
C ARG A 60 -22.50 1.06 5.84
N GLN A 61 -23.68 0.64 6.29
CA GLN A 61 -24.83 1.50 6.41
C GLN A 61 -24.51 2.71 7.30
N ALA A 62 -24.90 3.90 6.85
CA ALA A 62 -24.74 5.11 7.66
C ALA A 62 -25.51 5.03 8.97
N GLY A 63 -24.94 5.56 10.05
CA GLY A 63 -25.55 5.55 11.38
C GLY A 63 -24.59 5.11 12.48
N LEU A 64 -25.20 4.68 13.59
CA LEU A 64 -24.49 4.27 14.80
C LEU A 64 -24.24 2.76 14.77
N TRP A 65 -23.01 2.39 14.98
CA TRP A 65 -22.55 1.01 15.09
C TRP A 65 -21.97 0.73 16.47
N GLU A 66 -22.33 -0.39 17.05
CA GLU A 66 -21.64 -0.96 18.19
C GLU A 66 -20.61 -1.96 17.69
N VAL A 67 -19.36 -1.76 18.02
CA VAL A 67 -18.25 -2.64 17.62
C VAL A 67 -17.59 -3.21 18.84
N THR A 68 -17.61 -4.53 18.96
CA THR A 68 -16.96 -5.28 20.04
C THR A 68 -15.74 -6.00 19.52
N VAL A 69 -14.57 -5.63 20.03
CA VAL A 69 -13.27 -6.23 19.72
C VAL A 69 -12.96 -7.24 20.83
N GLN A 70 -12.67 -8.47 20.43
CA GLN A 70 -12.28 -9.51 21.37
C GLN A 70 -10.86 -9.25 21.86
N ALA A 71 -10.66 -9.28 23.17
CA ALA A 71 -9.32 -9.17 23.69
C ALA A 71 -8.49 -10.42 23.35
N HIS A 72 -7.29 -10.21 22.84
CA HIS A 72 -6.35 -11.27 22.54
C HIS A 72 -5.32 -11.39 23.67
N SER A 73 -5.46 -12.39 24.50
CA SER A 73 -4.36 -12.75 25.42
C SER A 73 -3.30 -13.52 24.62
N PRO A 74 -2.02 -13.10 24.61
CA PRO A 74 -0.95 -13.92 24.07
C PRO A 74 -0.95 -15.29 24.76
N ARG A 75 -1.01 -16.37 23.98
CA ARG A 75 -0.97 -17.71 24.53
C ARG A 75 0.33 -17.89 25.33
N GLY A 76 0.23 -18.17 26.64
CA GLY A 76 1.37 -18.62 27.44
C GLY A 76 1.79 -17.72 28.61
N LEU A 77 1.30 -16.52 28.73
CA LEU A 77 1.51 -15.69 29.92
C LEU A 77 0.18 -15.68 30.69
N GLY A 78 0.11 -16.32 31.84
CA GLY A 78 -1.04 -16.41 32.72
C GLY A 78 -1.51 -15.07 33.30
N GLY A 79 -1.69 -14.08 32.43
CA GLY A 79 -2.21 -12.76 32.75
C GLY A 79 -3.74 -12.77 32.84
N PRO A 80 -4.33 -11.76 33.48
CA PRO A 80 -5.78 -11.61 33.57
C PRO A 80 -6.38 -11.60 32.14
N ARG A 81 -7.53 -12.28 32.00
CA ARG A 81 -8.29 -12.30 30.77
C ARG A 81 -8.61 -10.85 30.39
N GLN A 82 -8.05 -10.36 29.30
CA GLN A 82 -8.45 -9.05 28.79
C GLN A 82 -9.92 -9.11 28.39
N GLU A 83 -10.73 -8.19 28.93
CA GLU A 83 -12.14 -8.09 28.61
C GLU A 83 -12.32 -7.59 27.17
N ALA A 84 -13.43 -8.00 26.53
CA ALA A 84 -13.79 -7.47 25.23
C ALA A 84 -14.00 -5.95 25.31
N LEU A 85 -13.49 -5.24 24.31
CA LEU A 85 -13.62 -3.79 24.23
C LEU A 85 -14.78 -3.43 23.31
N THR A 86 -15.78 -2.70 23.80
CA THR A 86 -16.91 -2.22 23.00
C THR A 86 -16.81 -0.72 22.80
N VAL A 87 -16.93 -0.27 21.55
CA VAL A 87 -16.98 1.13 21.15
C VAL A 87 -18.24 1.42 20.34
N LEU A 88 -18.71 2.65 20.36
CA LEU A 88 -19.78 3.13 19.50
C LEU A 88 -19.19 4.03 18.42
N GLN A 89 -19.53 3.77 17.16
CA GLN A 89 -19.02 4.49 16.00
C GLN A 89 -20.16 5.10 15.21
N CYS A 90 -20.17 6.43 15.08
CA CYS A 90 -21.08 7.14 14.19
C CYS A 90 -20.44 7.30 12.83
N THR A 91 -21.02 6.75 11.77
CA THR A 91 -20.42 6.77 10.43
C THR A 91 -21.39 7.22 9.35
N ASP A 92 -20.84 7.69 8.26
CA ASP A 92 -21.49 7.95 6.98
C ASP A 92 -20.54 7.60 5.81
N ALA A 93 -21.02 7.79 4.59
CA ALA A 93 -20.24 7.52 3.39
C ALA A 93 -18.94 8.38 3.28
N ASN A 94 -18.89 9.56 3.92
CA ASN A 94 -17.70 10.42 3.91
C ASN A 94 -16.66 9.90 4.91
N ALA A 95 -17.08 9.56 6.13
CA ALA A 95 -16.22 8.98 7.15
C ALA A 95 -15.62 7.65 6.65
N GLU A 96 -16.43 6.77 6.03
CA GLU A 96 -15.98 5.50 5.47
C GLU A 96 -14.94 5.67 4.35
N ARG A 97 -14.97 6.76 3.60
CA ARG A 97 -13.93 7.04 2.59
C ARG A 97 -12.61 7.47 3.19
N VAL A 98 -12.63 8.13 4.34
CA VAL A 98 -11.42 8.63 5.01
C VAL A 98 -10.78 7.54 5.86
N VAL A 99 -11.57 6.88 6.70
CA VAL A 99 -11.14 5.83 7.65
C VAL A 99 -12.13 4.67 7.59
N PRO A 100 -12.02 3.78 6.59
CA PRO A 100 -12.98 2.69 6.44
C PRO A 100 -13.02 1.81 7.67
N PHE A 101 -14.21 1.48 8.13
CA PHE A 101 -14.48 0.66 9.32
C PHE A 101 -13.85 1.21 10.62
N PHE A 102 -13.31 2.43 10.61
CA PHE A 102 -12.52 3.01 11.72
C PHE A 102 -11.30 2.17 12.13
N LEU A 103 -10.90 1.27 11.26
CA LEU A 103 -9.78 0.35 11.42
C LEU A 103 -8.70 0.58 10.38
N LEU A 104 -9.09 0.85 9.13
CA LEU A 104 -8.15 0.93 8.03
C LEU A 104 -7.51 2.33 7.98
N PRO A 105 -6.23 2.41 7.70
CA PRO A 105 -5.52 3.69 7.60
C PRO A 105 -6.03 4.51 6.40
N ALA A 106 -5.83 5.82 6.48
CA ALA A 106 -6.15 6.71 5.37
C ALA A 106 -5.31 6.34 4.12
N PRO A 107 -5.92 6.25 2.92
CA PRO A 107 -5.25 5.71 1.72
C PRO A 107 -3.98 6.46 1.32
N GLN A 108 -3.91 7.76 1.57
CA GLN A 108 -2.77 8.61 1.22
C GLN A 108 -1.48 8.24 1.95
N GLY A 109 -1.57 7.59 3.10
CA GLY A 109 -0.41 7.10 3.87
C GLY A 109 0.07 5.72 3.43
N CYS A 110 -0.56 5.11 2.42
CA CYS A 110 -0.27 3.75 2.01
C CYS A 110 0.48 3.69 0.68
N SER A 111 1.46 2.82 0.58
CA SER A 111 2.13 2.47 -0.67
C SER A 111 1.39 1.37 -1.44
N SER A 112 0.58 0.56 -0.73
CA SER A 112 -0.22 -0.49 -1.35
C SER A 112 -1.51 -0.72 -0.56
N ILE A 113 -2.60 -0.88 -1.30
CA ILE A 113 -3.91 -1.32 -0.81
C ILE A 113 -4.43 -2.37 -1.78
N THR A 114 -4.80 -3.53 -1.27
CA THR A 114 -5.40 -4.60 -2.04
C THR A 114 -6.73 -4.98 -1.40
N VAL A 115 -7.80 -4.99 -2.18
CA VAL A 115 -9.13 -5.46 -1.76
C VAL A 115 -9.51 -6.63 -2.65
N LYS A 116 -9.85 -7.77 -2.06
CA LYS A 116 -10.28 -8.98 -2.76
C LYS A 116 -11.55 -9.52 -2.12
N ARG A 117 -12.39 -10.19 -2.91
CA ARG A 117 -13.39 -11.09 -2.36
C ARG A 117 -12.69 -12.36 -1.86
N ASP A 118 -13.20 -12.93 -0.77
CA ASP A 118 -12.71 -14.24 -0.32
C ASP A 118 -13.02 -15.33 -1.37
N ALA A 119 -12.40 -16.48 -1.22
CA ALA A 119 -12.56 -17.59 -2.18
C ALA A 119 -14.01 -18.08 -2.31
N ASN A 120 -14.83 -17.88 -1.29
CA ASN A 120 -16.24 -18.29 -1.25
C ASN A 120 -17.19 -17.18 -1.71
N GLY A 121 -16.68 -15.98 -1.99
CA GLY A 121 -17.46 -14.80 -2.37
C GLY A 121 -18.33 -14.21 -1.26
N ALA A 122 -18.24 -14.74 -0.04
CA ALA A 122 -19.07 -14.34 1.10
C ALA A 122 -18.44 -13.21 1.94
N GLY A 123 -17.19 -12.89 1.70
CA GLY A 123 -16.44 -11.90 2.47
C GLY A 123 -15.47 -11.10 1.63
N HIS A 124 -14.70 -10.25 2.32
CA HIS A 124 -13.65 -9.43 1.72
C HIS A 124 -12.36 -9.57 2.51
N GLU A 125 -11.25 -9.59 1.78
CA GLU A 125 -9.91 -9.52 2.34
C GLU A 125 -9.26 -8.21 1.91
N VAL A 126 -8.71 -7.48 2.87
CA VAL A 126 -7.98 -6.24 2.64
C VAL A 126 -6.57 -6.41 3.16
N ALA A 127 -5.59 -6.05 2.35
CA ALA A 127 -4.20 -5.96 2.76
C ALA A 127 -3.68 -4.55 2.47
N THR A 128 -3.02 -3.94 3.44
CA THR A 128 -2.43 -2.62 3.29
C THR A 128 -0.97 -2.63 3.71
N VAL A 129 -0.17 -1.82 3.02
CA VAL A 129 1.21 -1.48 3.40
C VAL A 129 1.26 0.03 3.50
N CYS A 130 1.38 0.55 4.72
CA CYS A 130 1.31 1.98 4.97
C CYS A 130 2.52 2.44 5.78
N ALA A 131 2.80 3.73 5.75
CA ALA A 131 3.79 4.36 6.61
C ALA A 131 3.08 5.33 7.56
N THR A 132 3.32 5.17 8.86
CA THR A 132 2.82 6.10 9.88
C THR A 132 4.02 6.63 10.65
N HIS A 133 4.23 7.94 10.62
CA HIS A 133 5.41 8.59 11.22
C HIS A 133 6.74 7.93 10.76
N GLY A 134 6.83 7.62 9.46
CA GLY A 134 8.02 6.97 8.88
C GLY A 134 8.17 5.48 9.19
N GLN A 135 7.29 4.90 10.00
CA GLN A 135 7.33 3.49 10.34
C GLN A 135 6.35 2.68 9.48
N ARG A 136 6.86 1.64 8.82
CA ARG A 136 6.04 0.71 8.03
C ARG A 136 5.09 -0.05 8.95
N THR A 137 3.83 -0.10 8.52
CA THR A 137 2.76 -0.88 9.16
C THR A 137 2.01 -1.65 8.08
N ASP A 138 2.01 -2.96 8.20
CA ASP A 138 1.26 -3.87 7.33
C ASP A 138 0.01 -4.32 8.08
N MET A 139 -1.15 -4.23 7.43
CA MET A 139 -2.41 -4.64 8.04
C MET A 139 -3.14 -5.60 7.12
N GLN A 140 -3.74 -6.61 7.70
CA GLN A 140 -4.66 -7.53 7.06
C GLN A 140 -6.00 -7.46 7.77
N LEU A 141 -7.09 -7.33 7.00
CA LEU A 141 -8.44 -7.32 7.50
C LEU A 141 -9.27 -8.32 6.69
N LYS A 142 -9.99 -9.18 7.38
CA LYS A 142 -11.00 -10.05 6.80
C LYS A 142 -12.36 -9.62 7.31
N LEU A 143 -13.33 -9.51 6.41
CA LEU A 143 -14.68 -9.06 6.68
C LEU A 143 -15.68 -10.09 6.16
N TRP A 144 -16.74 -10.32 6.91
CA TRP A 144 -17.87 -11.15 6.52
C TRP A 144 -19.17 -10.63 7.14
N GLY A 145 -20.31 -10.99 6.57
CA GLY A 145 -21.63 -10.59 7.05
C GLY A 145 -22.26 -9.46 6.25
N ASP A 146 -23.34 -8.92 6.76
CA ASP A 146 -24.10 -7.84 6.14
C ASP A 146 -23.72 -6.47 6.70
N MET A 147 -23.13 -5.64 5.85
CA MET A 147 -22.72 -4.27 6.21
C MET A 147 -23.90 -3.32 6.46
N ARG A 148 -25.12 -3.81 6.43
CA ARG A 148 -26.34 -3.05 6.76
C ARG A 148 -26.81 -3.27 8.18
N ASP A 149 -26.51 -4.44 8.76
CA ASP A 149 -27.06 -4.84 10.05
C ASP A 149 -26.00 -5.42 10.98
N VAL A 150 -25.39 -6.54 10.60
CA VAL A 150 -24.40 -7.26 11.41
C VAL A 150 -23.25 -7.73 10.53
N TYR A 151 -22.04 -7.39 10.91
CA TYR A 151 -20.84 -7.93 10.28
C TYR A 151 -19.77 -8.28 11.32
N GLY A 152 -18.82 -9.08 10.92
CA GLY A 152 -17.68 -9.42 11.72
C GLY A 152 -16.41 -9.44 10.91
N GLY A 153 -15.32 -9.62 11.60
CA GLY A 153 -14.02 -9.69 10.95
C GLY A 153 -12.90 -10.14 11.88
N THR A 154 -11.72 -10.25 11.29
CA THR A 154 -10.46 -10.33 12.01
C THR A 154 -9.49 -9.34 11.43
N TYR A 155 -8.69 -8.71 12.26
CA TYR A 155 -7.58 -7.89 11.78
C TYR A 155 -6.26 -8.34 12.38
N THR A 156 -5.19 -8.11 11.63
CA THR A 156 -3.80 -8.33 12.03
C THR A 156 -3.00 -7.09 11.68
N VAL A 157 -2.16 -6.65 12.60
CA VAL A 157 -1.21 -5.55 12.38
C VAL A 157 0.20 -6.08 12.55
N SER A 158 1.06 -5.80 11.59
CA SER A 158 2.49 -6.14 11.64
C SER A 158 3.33 -4.89 11.45
N LYS A 159 4.31 -4.72 12.31
CA LYS A 159 5.29 -3.63 12.27
C LYS A 159 6.68 -4.23 12.15
N PRO A 160 7.21 -4.42 10.93
CA PRO A 160 8.49 -5.12 10.72
C PRO A 160 9.67 -4.53 11.48
N GLY A 161 9.68 -3.19 11.70
CA GLY A 161 10.69 -2.50 12.49
C GLY A 161 10.47 -2.51 14.01
N ALA A 162 9.32 -2.98 14.50
CA ALA A 162 8.95 -3.01 15.91
C ALA A 162 8.04 -4.20 16.21
N PRO A 163 8.57 -5.44 16.22
CA PRO A 163 7.76 -6.66 16.32
C PRO A 163 6.91 -6.75 17.59
N LEU A 164 7.29 -6.10 18.67
CA LEU A 164 6.48 -6.00 19.89
C LEU A 164 5.16 -5.24 19.69
N GLY A 165 5.04 -4.47 18.60
CA GLY A 165 3.82 -3.80 18.18
C GLY A 165 2.92 -4.63 17.28
N ASN A 166 3.26 -5.89 17.02
CA ASN A 166 2.42 -6.78 16.23
C ASN A 166 1.19 -7.20 17.02
N THR A 167 0.06 -7.26 16.31
CA THR A 167 -1.24 -7.59 16.93
C THR A 167 -2.03 -8.51 16.00
N GLY A 168 -2.71 -9.49 16.59
CA GLY A 168 -3.69 -10.29 15.88
C GLY A 168 -3.27 -11.73 15.56
N PRO A 169 -4.17 -12.47 14.93
CA PRO A 169 -5.49 -12.02 14.46
C PRO A 169 -6.45 -11.70 15.61
N VAL A 170 -7.03 -10.53 15.58
CA VAL A 170 -8.00 -10.06 16.59
C VAL A 170 -9.41 -10.12 15.98
N PRO A 171 -10.31 -10.95 16.50
CA PRO A 171 -11.69 -10.99 16.04
C PRO A 171 -12.50 -9.82 16.58
N PHE A 172 -13.46 -9.36 15.78
CA PHE A 172 -14.42 -8.36 16.18
C PHE A 172 -15.78 -8.62 15.55
N GLN A 173 -16.82 -8.04 16.15
CA GLN A 173 -18.18 -8.03 15.65
C GLN A 173 -18.73 -6.62 15.70
N ALA A 174 -19.62 -6.31 14.77
CA ALA A 174 -20.29 -5.02 14.70
C ALA A 174 -21.77 -5.19 14.45
N ARG A 175 -22.58 -4.36 15.11
CA ARG A 175 -24.04 -4.34 15.00
C ARG A 175 -24.53 -2.91 14.80
N TRP A 176 -25.37 -2.71 13.80
CA TRP A 176 -26.03 -1.42 13.58
C TRP A 176 -27.08 -1.14 14.64
N LEU A 177 -27.11 0.07 15.19
CA LEU A 177 -28.02 0.49 16.25
C LEU A 177 -29.05 1.54 15.80
N GLY A 178 -29.01 1.94 14.52
CA GLY A 178 -29.86 3.00 14.01
C GLY A 178 -29.09 4.26 13.65
N THR A 179 -29.76 5.41 13.73
CA THR A 179 -29.12 6.71 13.44
C THR A 179 -28.13 7.10 14.54
N CYS A 180 -27.13 7.93 14.21
CA CYS A 180 -26.25 8.52 15.20
C CYS A 180 -27.05 9.31 16.25
N LYS A 181 -26.57 9.36 17.47
CA LYS A 181 -27.21 10.11 18.56
C LYS A 181 -27.11 11.61 18.32
N ALA A 182 -28.02 12.36 18.90
CA ALA A 182 -27.98 13.82 18.88
C ALA A 182 -26.60 14.33 19.36
N GLY A 183 -26.03 15.26 18.63
CA GLY A 183 -24.70 15.81 18.91
C GLY A 183 -23.51 15.00 18.40
N GLN A 184 -23.73 13.76 17.93
CA GLN A 184 -22.69 13.00 17.24
C GLN A 184 -22.58 13.40 15.77
N ARG A 185 -21.37 13.40 15.26
CA ARG A 185 -21.09 13.59 13.83
C ARG A 185 -20.33 12.39 13.25
N ALA A 186 -20.39 12.22 11.95
CA ALA A 186 -19.67 11.15 11.29
C ALA A 186 -18.17 11.20 11.60
N GLY A 187 -17.59 10.06 11.93
CA GLY A 187 -16.22 9.93 12.42
C GLY A 187 -16.12 9.83 13.96
N ASP A 188 -17.19 10.14 14.70
CA ASP A 188 -17.15 10.03 16.16
C ASP A 188 -17.10 8.57 16.61
N MET A 189 -16.18 8.28 17.51
CA MET A 189 -16.06 7.02 18.22
C MET A 189 -16.09 7.27 19.72
N VAL A 190 -17.06 6.68 20.39
CA VAL A 190 -17.17 6.72 21.84
C VAL A 190 -16.47 5.51 22.43
N LEU A 191 -15.43 5.75 23.22
CA LEU A 191 -14.65 4.74 23.90
C LEU A 191 -15.39 4.20 25.14
N PRO A 192 -14.99 3.05 25.72
CA PRO A 192 -15.65 2.47 26.90
C PRO A 192 -15.67 3.37 28.14
N ASN A 193 -14.70 4.27 28.24
CA ASN A 193 -14.62 5.27 29.32
C ASN A 193 -15.48 6.53 29.05
N GLY A 194 -16.29 6.52 27.98
CA GLY A 194 -17.16 7.64 27.61
C GLY A 194 -16.49 8.76 26.83
N ILE A 195 -15.18 8.72 26.64
CA ILE A 195 -14.46 9.72 25.82
C ILE A 195 -14.85 9.56 24.36
N THR A 196 -15.15 10.66 23.69
CA THR A 196 -15.41 10.71 22.26
C THR A 196 -14.19 11.26 21.54
N VAL A 197 -13.72 10.53 20.53
CA VAL A 197 -12.69 10.96 19.57
C VAL A 197 -13.29 10.99 18.17
N ASN A 198 -12.77 11.83 17.27
CA ASN A 198 -13.22 11.83 15.88
C ASN A 198 -12.09 11.34 14.96
N THR A 199 -12.25 10.13 14.45
CA THR A 199 -11.24 9.44 13.64
C THR A 199 -10.97 10.13 12.30
N VAL A 200 -11.95 10.84 11.74
CA VAL A 200 -11.79 11.63 10.50
C VAL A 200 -10.90 12.84 10.76
N ASP A 201 -11.10 13.53 11.87
CA ASP A 201 -10.26 14.67 12.24
C ASP A 201 -8.83 14.21 12.57
N ASP A 202 -8.68 13.07 13.24
CA ASP A 202 -7.36 12.49 13.53
C ASP A 202 -6.61 12.14 12.24
N ALA A 203 -7.29 11.53 11.28
CA ALA A 203 -6.69 11.22 9.98
C ALA A 203 -6.29 12.48 9.20
N LYS A 204 -7.07 13.55 9.27
CA LYS A 204 -6.71 14.84 8.64
C LYS A 204 -5.48 15.46 9.31
N ARG A 205 -5.46 15.52 10.64
CA ARG A 205 -4.28 16.02 11.38
C ARG A 205 -3.02 15.20 11.06
N ALA A 206 -3.13 13.88 11.02
CA ALA A 206 -2.00 13.04 10.66
C ALA A 206 -1.47 13.34 9.25
N ALA A 207 -2.34 13.65 8.28
CA ALA A 207 -1.94 14.04 6.93
C ALA A 207 -1.24 15.40 6.86
N GLU A 208 -1.59 16.35 7.74
CA GLU A 208 -0.96 17.69 7.82
C GLU A 208 0.46 17.64 8.41
N HIS A 209 0.78 16.62 9.21
CA HIS A 209 2.09 16.47 9.86
C HIS A 209 3.08 15.59 9.08
N THR A 210 2.76 15.16 7.87
CA THR A 210 3.62 14.34 7.00
C THR A 210 4.52 15.16 6.06
N HIS A 211 5.00 16.32 6.51
CA HIS A 211 5.94 17.16 5.76
C HIS A 211 7.37 16.97 6.26
#